data_ee509f53a4a660729dda89a2157ce31f
#
_entry.id   ee509f53a4a660729dda89a2157ce31f
#
_cell.length_a   1.000
_cell.length_b   1.000
_cell.length_c   1.000
_cell.angle_alpha   90.00
_cell.angle_beta   90.00
_cell.angle_gamma   90.00
#
_symmetry.space_group_name_H-M   'P 1'
#
loop_
_entity.id
_entity.type
_entity.pdbx_description
1 polymer ?
#
loop_
_entity_poly.entity_id
_entity_poly.type
_entity_poly.pdbx_seq_one_letter_code
_entity_poly.pdbx_strand_id
1 'polypeptide(L)'
;GQGKTILIAEHRLYYLMDIADRIVYLDRGEIKGIFTPAEFRRLPQEQRERMGLRATDLMEVLPPPSHAPAGETVLSLSDVSLRYKKRTILHGIGLSAARGEIIGVVGHNGAGKTTFSRALCGLHKDCDGQFQWDGRPMERRDRLKQSYMVMQDVNYELFAESVEAECSFGIRNPDKV
;
A
#
# COMPACT_ATOMS: atom_id res chain seq x y z
N GLY A 1 -23.92 23.67 10.68
CA GLY A 1 -23.97 22.36 11.34
C GLY A 1 -25.34 22.09 11.93
N GLN A 2 -25.76 20.84 11.97
CA GLN A 2 -27.06 20.41 12.52
C GLN A 2 -27.05 20.27 14.06
N GLY A 3 -26.09 20.86 14.77
CA GLY A 3 -25.94 20.76 16.23
C GLY A 3 -25.60 19.34 16.75
N LYS A 4 -25.09 18.44 15.89
CA LYS A 4 -24.71 17.08 16.30
C LYS A 4 -23.26 17.05 16.80
N THR A 5 -23.03 16.30 17.88
CA THR A 5 -21.69 15.94 18.33
C THR A 5 -21.19 14.74 17.54
N ILE A 6 -19.99 14.82 16.99
CA ILE A 6 -19.35 13.76 16.22
C ILE A 6 -18.09 13.33 16.96
N LEU A 7 -17.95 12.02 17.21
CA LEU A 7 -16.74 11.41 17.74
C LEU A 7 -16.08 10.59 16.62
N ILE A 8 -14.80 10.88 16.35
CA ILE A 8 -14.02 10.19 15.32
C ILE A 8 -12.83 9.53 16.01
N ALA A 9 -12.72 8.20 15.90
CA ALA A 9 -11.54 7.46 16.31
C ALA A 9 -10.66 7.22 15.08
N GLU A 10 -9.49 7.83 15.03
CA GLU A 10 -8.62 7.82 13.84
C GLU A 10 -7.15 8.00 14.25
N HIS A 11 -6.25 7.47 13.44
CA HIS A 11 -4.81 7.61 13.60
C HIS A 11 -4.15 8.49 12.54
N ARG A 12 -4.90 8.87 11.49
CA ARG A 12 -4.48 9.86 10.48
C ARG A 12 -4.95 11.23 10.92
N LEU A 13 -4.04 12.06 11.34
CA LEU A 13 -4.38 13.30 12.05
C LEU A 13 -4.53 14.50 11.13
N TYR A 14 -3.82 14.53 9.99
CA TYR A 14 -3.69 15.72 9.15
C TYR A 14 -5.04 16.35 8.74
N TYR A 15 -6.06 15.55 8.38
CA TYR A 15 -7.36 16.11 7.99
C TYR A 15 -8.25 16.46 9.18
N LEU A 16 -7.97 15.92 10.37
CA LEU A 16 -8.73 16.22 11.59
C LEU A 16 -8.33 17.57 12.18
N MET A 17 -7.12 18.05 11.91
CA MET A 17 -6.59 19.29 12.49
C MET A 17 -7.41 20.53 12.13
N ASP A 18 -8.13 20.51 11.02
CA ASP A 18 -8.92 21.65 10.53
C ASP A 18 -10.41 21.53 10.87
N ILE A 19 -10.88 20.37 11.30
CA ILE A 19 -12.29 20.10 11.54
C ILE A 19 -12.62 19.75 12.99
N ALA A 20 -11.64 19.29 13.77
CA ALA A 20 -11.85 18.90 15.16
C ALA A 20 -11.87 20.13 16.08
N ASP A 21 -12.79 20.15 17.04
CA ASP A 21 -12.80 21.14 18.12
C ASP A 21 -11.86 20.70 19.26
N ARG A 22 -11.70 19.39 19.45
CA ARG A 22 -10.93 18.81 20.54
C ARG A 22 -10.34 17.47 20.15
N ILE A 23 -9.13 17.19 20.60
CA ILE A 23 -8.39 15.95 20.41
C ILE A 23 -8.18 15.30 21.76
N VAL A 24 -8.59 14.04 21.89
CA VAL A 24 -8.38 13.21 23.08
C VAL A 24 -7.38 12.13 22.76
N TYR A 25 -6.24 12.16 23.44
CA TYR A 25 -5.23 11.13 23.30
C TYR A 25 -5.43 10.02 24.32
N LEU A 26 -5.58 8.80 23.83
CA LEU A 26 -5.77 7.58 24.61
C LEU A 26 -4.51 6.70 24.49
N ASP A 27 -4.04 6.22 25.62
CA ASP A 27 -2.98 5.21 25.70
C ASP A 27 -3.30 4.21 26.80
N ARG A 28 -3.20 2.92 26.50
CA ARG A 28 -3.44 1.79 27.43
C ARG A 28 -4.76 1.88 28.20
N GLY A 29 -5.81 2.33 27.52
CA GLY A 29 -7.15 2.44 28.11
C GLY A 29 -7.39 3.69 28.97
N GLU A 30 -6.43 4.62 29.04
CA GLU A 30 -6.54 5.85 29.80
C GLU A 30 -6.42 7.09 28.92
N ILE A 31 -7.14 8.16 29.29
CA ILE A 31 -6.94 9.48 28.66
C ILE A 31 -5.65 10.08 29.23
N LYS A 32 -4.66 10.23 28.36
CA LYS A 32 -3.34 10.81 28.68
C LYS A 32 -3.24 12.29 28.34
N GLY A 33 -4.18 12.81 27.54
CA GLY A 33 -4.21 14.23 27.22
C GLY A 33 -5.46 14.63 26.47
N ILE A 34 -5.82 15.89 26.65
CA ILE A 34 -6.90 16.56 25.89
C ILE A 34 -6.31 17.86 25.36
N PHE A 35 -6.42 18.06 24.07
CA PHE A 35 -5.78 19.18 23.36
C PHE A 35 -6.77 19.86 22.43
N THR A 36 -6.56 21.13 22.19
CA THR A 36 -7.06 21.79 20.99
C THR A 36 -6.19 21.40 19.79
N PRO A 37 -6.68 21.49 18.54
CA PRO A 37 -5.84 21.26 17.35
C PRO A 37 -4.60 22.15 17.31
N ALA A 38 -4.70 23.40 17.77
CA ALA A 38 -3.59 24.33 17.83
C ALA A 38 -2.47 23.88 18.81
N GLU A 39 -2.85 23.41 19.98
CA GLU A 39 -1.91 22.85 20.97
C GLU A 39 -1.27 21.57 20.43
N PHE A 40 -2.07 20.71 19.80
CA PHE A 40 -1.62 19.44 19.27
C PHE A 40 -0.60 19.60 18.12
N ARG A 41 -0.80 20.57 17.22
CA ARG A 41 0.19 20.91 16.18
C ARG A 41 1.52 21.41 16.75
N ARG A 42 1.53 22.01 17.94
CA ARG A 42 2.75 22.49 18.59
C ARG A 42 3.54 21.40 19.31
N LEU A 43 2.99 20.21 19.45
CA LEU A 43 3.72 19.08 20.04
C LEU A 43 4.97 18.79 19.18
N PRO A 44 6.15 18.63 19.81
CA PRO A 44 7.36 18.24 19.11
C PRO A 44 7.14 16.92 18.34
N GLN A 45 7.75 16.79 17.17
CA GLN A 45 7.65 15.57 16.35
C GLN A 45 8.04 14.33 17.15
N GLU A 46 9.15 14.40 17.87
CA GLU A 46 9.64 13.30 18.72
C GLU A 46 8.60 12.85 19.76
N GLN A 47 7.85 13.79 20.33
CA GLN A 47 6.77 13.47 21.27
C GLN A 47 5.60 12.77 20.56
N ARG A 48 5.20 13.23 19.38
CA ARG A 48 4.16 12.59 18.56
C ARG A 48 4.56 11.17 18.16
N GLU A 49 5.81 10.96 17.79
CA GLU A 49 6.35 9.64 17.44
C GLU A 49 6.33 8.68 18.65
N ARG A 50 6.71 9.14 19.85
CA ARG A 50 6.59 8.36 21.08
C ARG A 50 5.15 8.00 21.43
N MET A 51 4.22 8.85 21.07
CA MET A 51 2.78 8.60 21.20
C MET A 51 2.23 7.64 20.10
N GLY A 52 3.07 7.19 19.17
CA GLY A 52 2.67 6.35 18.04
C GLY A 52 1.79 7.05 17.00
N LEU A 53 1.86 8.38 16.95
CA LEU A 53 0.98 9.20 16.12
C LEU A 53 1.67 9.59 14.81
N ARG A 54 0.87 9.73 13.77
CA ARG A 54 1.33 10.17 12.44
C ARG A 54 1.42 11.70 12.38
N ALA A 55 2.03 12.19 11.27
CA ALA A 55 2.15 13.62 11.02
C ALA A 55 0.80 14.35 11.09
N THR A 56 0.80 15.54 11.67
CA THR A 56 -0.33 16.46 11.74
C THR A 56 -0.48 17.32 10.50
N ASP A 57 0.63 17.44 9.72
CA ASP A 57 0.67 18.11 8.42
C ASP A 57 1.46 17.24 7.45
N LEU A 58 0.92 17.02 6.24
CA LEU A 58 1.58 16.27 5.20
C LEU A 58 2.80 17.00 4.62
N MET A 59 2.84 18.33 4.74
CA MET A 59 3.98 19.13 4.29
C MET A 59 5.22 18.97 5.18
N GLU A 60 5.05 18.49 6.42
CA GLU A 60 6.16 18.15 7.32
C GLU A 60 6.81 16.81 6.97
N VAL A 61 6.14 15.98 6.17
CA VAL A 61 6.66 14.67 5.75
C VAL A 61 7.61 14.88 4.58
N LEU A 62 8.90 14.93 4.86
CA LEU A 62 9.91 14.95 3.81
C LEU A 62 9.92 13.57 3.12
N PRO A 63 9.70 13.50 1.81
CA PRO A 63 9.89 12.25 1.09
C PRO A 63 11.37 11.85 1.19
N PRO A 64 11.67 10.55 1.27
CA PRO A 64 13.05 10.10 1.13
C PRO A 64 13.63 10.64 -0.18
N PRO A 65 14.95 10.91 -0.25
CA PRO A 65 15.56 11.42 -1.47
C PRO A 65 15.19 10.49 -2.63
N SER A 66 14.58 11.07 -3.66
CA SER A 66 14.21 10.33 -4.87
C SER A 66 15.49 9.83 -5.52
N HIS A 67 15.71 8.54 -5.47
CA HIS A 67 16.67 7.91 -6.37
C HIS A 67 15.98 7.85 -7.74
N ALA A 68 16.36 8.76 -8.63
CA ALA A 68 15.97 8.62 -10.02
C ALA A 68 16.40 7.21 -10.47
N PRO A 69 15.49 6.39 -11.01
CA PRO A 69 15.86 5.07 -11.50
C PRO A 69 16.89 5.26 -12.61
N ALA A 70 18.15 4.95 -12.32
CA ALA A 70 19.27 5.03 -13.26
C ALA A 70 19.48 3.72 -14.03
N GLY A 71 18.51 2.80 -13.91
CA GLY A 71 18.62 1.45 -14.43
C GLY A 71 17.98 1.26 -15.82
N GLU A 72 18.39 0.20 -16.49
CA GLU A 72 17.73 -0.28 -17.68
C GLU A 72 16.29 -0.70 -17.39
N THR A 73 15.40 -0.52 -18.38
CA THR A 73 14.01 -1.00 -18.29
C THR A 73 14.01 -2.51 -18.12
N VAL A 74 13.47 -2.98 -17.02
CA VAL A 74 13.37 -4.42 -16.72
C VAL A 74 11.97 -4.98 -16.90
N LEU A 75 10.94 -4.18 -16.64
CA LEU A 75 9.54 -4.57 -16.86
C LEU A 75 8.94 -3.71 -17.97
N SER A 76 8.30 -4.37 -18.93
CA SER A 76 7.54 -3.69 -19.99
C SER A 76 6.17 -4.35 -20.17
N LEU A 77 5.15 -3.52 -20.23
CA LEU A 77 3.77 -3.89 -20.52
C LEU A 77 3.33 -3.20 -21.80
N SER A 78 2.69 -3.94 -22.69
CA SER A 78 2.14 -3.40 -23.92
C SER A 78 0.73 -3.91 -24.15
N ASP A 79 -0.19 -2.98 -24.36
CA ASP A 79 -1.61 -3.23 -24.67
C ASP A 79 -2.31 -4.19 -23.69
N VAL A 80 -1.99 -4.04 -22.40
CA VAL A 80 -2.56 -4.92 -21.38
C VAL A 80 -4.00 -4.55 -21.10
N SER A 81 -4.87 -5.53 -21.27
CA SER A 81 -6.32 -5.40 -21.03
C SER A 81 -6.79 -6.45 -20.04
N LEU A 82 -7.60 -6.02 -19.06
CA LEU A 82 -8.08 -6.86 -17.97
C LEU A 82 -9.58 -6.95 -18.00
N ARG A 83 -10.09 -8.18 -17.86
CA ARG A 83 -11.52 -8.45 -17.79
C ARG A 83 -11.89 -9.09 -16.45
N TYR A 84 -13.05 -8.77 -15.96
CA TYR A 84 -13.67 -9.48 -14.84
C TYR A 84 -15.06 -9.96 -15.27
N LYS A 85 -15.23 -11.27 -15.31
CA LYS A 85 -16.38 -11.92 -15.96
C LYS A 85 -16.44 -11.50 -17.43
N LYS A 86 -17.51 -10.82 -17.87
CA LYS A 86 -17.69 -10.34 -19.25
C LYS A 86 -17.39 -8.85 -19.43
N ARG A 87 -16.95 -8.15 -18.38
CA ARG A 87 -16.71 -6.71 -18.40
C ARG A 87 -15.21 -6.40 -18.44
N THR A 88 -14.80 -5.58 -19.40
CA THR A 88 -13.46 -5.02 -19.40
C THR A 88 -13.35 -3.98 -18.29
N ILE A 89 -12.33 -4.14 -17.43
CA ILE A 89 -12.06 -3.24 -16.30
C ILE A 89 -10.98 -2.24 -16.70
N LEU A 90 -9.93 -2.72 -17.34
CA LEU A 90 -8.81 -1.92 -17.82
C LEU A 90 -8.49 -2.35 -19.25
N HIS A 91 -8.08 -1.40 -20.08
CA HIS A 91 -7.75 -1.67 -21.48
C HIS A 91 -6.59 -0.80 -21.95
N GLY A 92 -5.76 -1.36 -22.83
CA GLY A 92 -4.68 -0.64 -23.51
C GLY A 92 -3.61 -0.11 -22.58
N ILE A 93 -3.31 -0.80 -21.44
CA ILE A 93 -2.31 -0.31 -20.50
C ILE A 93 -0.92 -0.58 -21.06
N GLY A 94 -0.14 0.50 -21.19
CA GLY A 94 1.29 0.47 -21.39
C GLY A 94 2.01 1.00 -20.16
N LEU A 95 3.06 0.30 -19.73
CA LEU A 95 3.90 0.69 -18.59
C LEU A 95 5.30 0.13 -18.79
N SER A 96 6.31 0.92 -18.46
CA SER A 96 7.68 0.42 -18.33
C SER A 96 8.21 0.77 -16.94
N ALA A 97 9.06 -0.10 -16.41
CA ALA A 97 9.71 0.12 -15.13
C ALA A 97 11.19 -0.26 -15.20
N ALA A 98 12.02 0.59 -14.59
CA ALA A 98 13.44 0.35 -14.45
C ALA A 98 13.75 -0.50 -13.22
N ARG A 99 14.95 -1.05 -13.15
CA ARG A 99 15.41 -1.81 -11.99
C ARG A 99 15.49 -0.93 -10.75
N GLY A 100 14.85 -1.38 -9.65
CA GLY A 100 14.81 -0.63 -8.38
C GLY A 100 13.83 0.54 -8.36
N GLU A 101 13.03 0.72 -9.40
CA GLU A 101 11.99 1.75 -9.45
C GLU A 101 10.81 1.42 -8.53
N ILE A 102 10.29 2.43 -7.83
CA ILE A 102 9.08 2.35 -7.03
C ILE A 102 7.96 3.08 -7.77
N ILE A 103 6.92 2.35 -8.14
CA ILE A 103 5.79 2.89 -8.90
C ILE A 103 4.55 2.98 -8.00
N GLY A 104 4.03 4.20 -7.84
CA GLY A 104 2.76 4.44 -7.16
C GLY A 104 1.57 4.27 -8.11
N VAL A 105 0.67 3.33 -7.82
CA VAL A 105 -0.58 3.16 -8.57
C VAL A 105 -1.72 3.84 -7.82
N VAL A 106 -2.20 4.96 -8.33
CA VAL A 106 -3.22 5.79 -7.69
C VAL A 106 -4.54 5.80 -8.47
N GLY A 107 -5.62 6.14 -7.82
CA GLY A 107 -6.96 6.23 -8.41
C GLY A 107 -8.07 6.03 -7.38
N HIS A 108 -9.30 6.36 -7.73
CA HIS A 108 -10.47 6.21 -6.84
C HIS A 108 -10.77 4.73 -6.52
N ASN A 109 -11.64 4.48 -5.55
CA ASN A 109 -12.09 3.13 -5.23
C ASN A 109 -12.87 2.55 -6.42
N GLY A 110 -12.55 1.30 -6.77
CA GLY A 110 -13.13 0.65 -7.95
C GLY A 110 -12.41 0.96 -9.28
N ALA A 111 -11.37 1.79 -9.32
CA ALA A 111 -10.60 2.09 -10.54
C ALA A 111 -9.82 0.91 -11.13
N GLY A 112 -9.78 -0.23 -10.43
CA GLY A 112 -9.08 -1.44 -10.93
C GLY A 112 -7.64 -1.60 -10.42
N LYS A 113 -7.16 -0.78 -9.47
CA LYS A 113 -5.79 -0.86 -8.92
C LYS A 113 -5.41 -2.27 -8.47
N THR A 114 -6.22 -2.87 -7.61
CA THR A 114 -5.99 -4.24 -7.12
C THR A 114 -6.03 -5.28 -8.24
N THR A 115 -6.92 -5.11 -9.21
CA THR A 115 -7.01 -6.02 -10.38
C THR A 115 -5.74 -5.91 -11.22
N PHE A 116 -5.23 -4.70 -11.42
CA PHE A 116 -3.97 -4.44 -12.12
C PHE A 116 -2.78 -5.09 -11.39
N SER A 117 -2.64 -4.85 -10.09
CA SER A 117 -1.58 -5.47 -9.29
C SER A 117 -1.64 -7.01 -9.33
N ARG A 118 -2.84 -7.58 -9.23
CA ARG A 118 -3.04 -9.04 -9.37
C ARG A 118 -2.67 -9.55 -10.76
N ALA A 119 -2.92 -8.78 -11.81
CA ALA A 119 -2.53 -9.15 -13.18
C ALA A 119 -1.00 -9.12 -13.36
N LEU A 120 -0.33 -8.09 -12.81
CA LEU A 120 1.13 -8.02 -12.80
C LEU A 120 1.74 -9.27 -12.16
N CYS A 121 1.23 -9.70 -11.02
CA CYS A 121 1.68 -10.90 -10.32
C CYS A 121 1.17 -12.22 -10.94
N GLY A 122 0.42 -12.20 -12.04
CA GLY A 122 -0.13 -13.41 -12.65
C GLY A 122 -1.29 -14.06 -11.90
N LEU A 123 -1.82 -13.41 -10.85
CA LEU A 123 -2.95 -13.90 -10.05
C LEU A 123 -4.29 -13.73 -10.78
N HIS A 124 -4.39 -12.76 -11.68
CA HIS A 124 -5.58 -12.54 -12.51
C HIS A 124 -5.46 -13.31 -13.82
N LYS A 125 -6.49 -14.12 -14.15
CA LYS A 125 -6.45 -15.03 -15.33
C LYS A 125 -6.91 -14.36 -16.62
N ASP A 126 -7.92 -13.48 -16.53
CA ASP A 126 -8.56 -12.85 -17.68
C ASP A 126 -7.80 -11.57 -18.08
N CYS A 127 -6.62 -11.79 -18.62
CA CYS A 127 -5.66 -10.76 -18.95
C CYS A 127 -5.07 -11.02 -20.32
N ASP A 128 -5.21 -10.04 -21.22
CA ASP A 128 -4.58 -10.02 -22.54
C ASP A 128 -3.46 -8.99 -22.55
N GLY A 129 -2.62 -9.00 -23.60
CA GLY A 129 -1.50 -8.09 -23.78
C GLY A 129 -0.15 -8.75 -23.51
N GLN A 130 0.91 -7.96 -23.65
CA GLN A 130 2.27 -8.47 -23.53
C GLN A 130 2.91 -8.00 -22.22
N PHE A 131 3.58 -8.93 -21.58
CA PHE A 131 4.42 -8.71 -20.39
C PHE A 131 5.84 -9.17 -20.71
N GLN A 132 6.82 -8.34 -20.44
CA GLN A 132 8.23 -8.67 -20.65
C GLN A 132 9.04 -8.34 -19.39
N TRP A 133 10.02 -9.17 -19.09
CA TRP A 133 11.02 -8.95 -18.04
C TRP A 133 12.41 -9.14 -18.64
N ASP A 134 13.27 -8.14 -18.48
CA ASP A 134 14.59 -8.08 -19.13
C ASP A 134 14.50 -8.41 -20.64
N GLY A 135 13.50 -7.83 -21.34
CA GLY A 135 13.25 -8.05 -22.76
C GLY A 135 12.69 -9.44 -23.13
N ARG A 136 12.44 -10.32 -22.17
CA ARG A 136 11.89 -11.66 -22.40
C ARG A 136 10.39 -11.69 -22.12
N PRO A 137 9.59 -12.29 -23.02
CA PRO A 137 8.17 -12.47 -22.78
C PRO A 137 7.93 -13.28 -21.49
N MET A 138 6.94 -12.85 -20.70
CA MET A 138 6.52 -13.52 -19.48
C MET A 138 5.11 -14.09 -19.60
N GLU A 139 5.01 -15.38 -19.48
CA GLU A 139 3.74 -16.04 -19.30
C GLU A 139 3.19 -15.83 -17.88
N ARG A 140 1.90 -16.10 -17.69
CA ARG A 140 1.26 -15.99 -16.38
C ARG A 140 1.99 -16.76 -15.27
N ARG A 141 2.49 -17.97 -15.60
CA ARG A 141 3.23 -18.82 -14.65
C ARG A 141 4.58 -18.23 -14.25
N ASP A 142 5.22 -17.51 -15.15
CA ASP A 142 6.51 -16.87 -14.88
C ASP A 142 6.32 -15.68 -13.96
N ARG A 143 5.27 -14.86 -14.20
CA ARG A 143 4.90 -13.77 -13.32
C ARG A 143 4.59 -14.25 -11.91
N LEU A 144 3.82 -15.35 -11.75
CA LEU A 144 3.56 -15.96 -10.44
C LEU A 144 4.82 -16.39 -9.68
N LYS A 145 5.86 -16.82 -10.38
CA LYS A 145 7.12 -17.26 -9.74
C LYS A 145 8.06 -16.10 -9.39
N GLN A 146 7.97 -14.99 -10.12
CA GLN A 146 8.91 -13.86 -10.00
C GLN A 146 8.33 -12.67 -9.26
N SER A 147 7.06 -12.73 -8.86
CA SER A 147 6.38 -11.63 -8.18
C SER A 147 5.91 -12.04 -6.80
N TYR A 148 5.96 -11.10 -5.88
CA TYR A 148 5.32 -11.20 -4.58
C TYR A 148 4.25 -10.12 -4.47
N MET A 149 3.15 -10.43 -3.82
CA MET A 149 2.06 -9.48 -3.59
C MET A 149 1.70 -9.47 -2.11
N VAL A 150 1.77 -8.30 -1.50
CA VAL A 150 1.25 -8.09 -0.14
C VAL A 150 -0.16 -7.54 -0.27
N MET A 151 -1.12 -8.21 0.33
CA MET A 151 -2.52 -7.81 0.30
C MET A 151 -2.78 -6.63 1.24
N GLN A 152 -3.86 -5.89 0.98
CA GLN A 152 -4.26 -4.76 1.82
C GLN A 152 -4.59 -5.19 3.25
N ASP A 153 -5.19 -6.35 3.42
CA ASP A 153 -5.41 -6.99 4.72
C ASP A 153 -4.48 -8.20 4.83
N VAL A 154 -3.39 -8.00 5.56
CA VAL A 154 -2.35 -9.01 5.75
C VAL A 154 -2.81 -10.23 6.55
N ASN A 155 -3.90 -10.11 7.33
CA ASN A 155 -4.43 -11.24 8.09
C ASN A 155 -4.94 -12.38 7.20
N TYR A 156 -5.32 -12.07 5.94
CA TYR A 156 -5.68 -13.10 4.98
C TYR A 156 -4.50 -13.84 4.35
N GLU A 157 -3.28 -13.45 4.69
CA GLU A 157 -2.05 -14.07 4.17
C GLU A 157 -1.33 -14.91 5.22
N LEU A 158 -1.79 -14.87 6.47
CA LEU A 158 -1.23 -15.65 7.56
C LEU A 158 -2.00 -16.98 7.68
N PHE A 159 -1.30 -18.09 7.48
CA PHE A 159 -1.86 -19.44 7.47
C PHE A 159 -1.39 -20.31 8.61
N ALA A 160 -0.27 -19.97 9.26
CA ALA A 160 0.34 -20.76 10.29
C ALA A 160 0.05 -20.22 11.70
N GLU A 161 0.16 -21.10 12.70
CA GLU A 161 -0.08 -20.78 14.10
C GLU A 161 1.11 -20.12 14.80
N SER A 162 2.26 -20.06 14.13
CA SER A 162 3.48 -19.42 14.66
C SER A 162 4.26 -18.70 13.56
N VAL A 163 5.07 -17.72 13.95
CA VAL A 163 5.95 -16.97 13.04
C VAL A 163 6.94 -17.91 12.34
N GLU A 164 7.50 -18.87 13.04
CA GLU A 164 8.43 -19.86 12.48
C GLU A 164 7.75 -20.73 11.41
N ALA A 165 6.55 -21.22 11.69
CA ALA A 165 5.77 -22.02 10.75
C ALA A 165 5.34 -21.19 9.53
N GLU A 166 5.00 -19.90 9.71
CA GLU A 166 4.66 -18.99 8.62
C GLU A 166 5.87 -18.72 7.72
N CYS A 167 7.04 -18.44 8.31
CA CYS A 167 8.27 -18.23 7.56
C CYS A 167 8.73 -19.46 6.78
N SER A 168 8.41 -20.66 7.29
CA SER A 168 8.75 -21.95 6.63
C SER A 168 7.69 -22.40 5.63
N PHE A 169 6.54 -21.71 5.57
CA PHE A 169 5.41 -22.13 4.77
C PHE A 169 5.77 -22.20 3.27
N GLY A 170 5.58 -23.37 2.68
CA GLY A 170 5.90 -23.61 1.28
C GLY A 170 7.38 -23.87 0.96
N ILE A 171 8.26 -23.85 1.95
CA ILE A 171 9.68 -24.18 1.80
C ILE A 171 9.87 -25.69 1.94
N ARG A 172 10.41 -26.36 0.92
CA ARG A 172 10.59 -27.82 0.92
C ARG A 172 11.67 -28.33 1.90
N ASN A 173 12.60 -27.47 2.31
CA ASN A 173 13.68 -27.78 3.25
C ASN A 173 13.89 -26.59 4.19
N PRO A 174 13.09 -26.45 5.26
CA PRO A 174 13.19 -25.31 6.17
C PRO A 174 14.53 -25.24 6.93
N ASP A 175 15.24 -26.35 7.11
CA ASP A 175 16.55 -26.41 7.78
C ASP A 175 17.71 -25.76 6.98
N LYS A 176 17.43 -25.17 5.82
CA LYS A 176 18.41 -24.51 4.95
C LYS A 176 18.23 -22.99 4.81
N VAL A 177 17.40 -22.42 5.65
CA VAL A 177 17.14 -20.97 5.68
C VAL A 177 17.86 -20.30 6.85
#